data_d7a0fbc9acd031ba37a04900880ab34e
#
_entry.id   d7a0fbc9acd031ba37a04900880ab34e
#
_cell.length_a   1.000
_cell.length_b   1.000
_cell.length_c   1.000
_cell.angle_alpha   90.00
_cell.angle_beta   90.00
_cell.angle_gamma   90.00
#
_symmetry.space_group_name_H-M   'P 1'
#
loop_
_entity.id
_entity.type
_entity.pdbx_description
1 polymer ?
#
loop_
_entity_poly.entity_id
_entity_poly.type
_entity_poly.pdbx_seq_one_letter_code
_entity_poly.pdbx_strand_id
1 'polypeptide(L)'
;NRILPNGKKLVYLDNAATSQKPLSVLDSSRDYYEKINSNIHRGVHKLSQAATAAHETARDTIARHLNATRPEEIIFTSGTTDSINLVASALGRSDLLKAGEEIIISGLEHHSNTVPWQMLCERLGITLKIIPVLDDGTLDLEIFDQLLSEKTKLVSVNHVSNAFGTVNNITHICSQAKKVGALTFVDGAQSVPHFSVDLQLLDCDFYAFSGHKVYGPTGVGVLFGKYDLLCELPPWRGGGEMIKEVTFEKTTYNEPPFKFEAGTPNIEGGIALATAFSYVNNLGITEIANHEKKLIRRTAEILADFKNITLYGPDDRIGAISFNFDGIHHYDLGTLLDQMGFALRTGHHCCQPLMARFGVTGTLRASFAAYNTLEEVESFGEALQKALMMLR
;
A
#
# COMPACT_ATOMS: atom_id res chain seq x y z
N ASN A 1 12.68 4.51 -21.60
CA ASN A 1 12.57 5.10 -22.95
C ASN A 1 11.66 4.27 -23.87
N ARG A 2 10.41 4.05 -23.46
CA ARG A 2 9.42 3.35 -24.28
C ARG A 2 8.79 4.34 -25.26
N ILE A 3 8.73 3.98 -26.55
CA ILE A 3 7.98 4.70 -27.56
C ILE A 3 6.61 4.03 -27.69
N LEU A 4 5.55 4.82 -27.65
CA LEU A 4 4.18 4.38 -27.83
C LEU A 4 3.87 4.13 -29.33
N PRO A 5 2.80 3.40 -29.67
CA PRO A 5 2.42 3.14 -31.08
C PRO A 5 2.18 4.41 -31.89
N ASN A 6 1.80 5.52 -31.25
CA ASN A 6 1.62 6.83 -31.88
C ASN A 6 2.94 7.62 -32.07
N GLY A 7 4.10 6.99 -31.83
CA GLY A 7 5.43 7.60 -31.98
C GLY A 7 5.86 8.55 -30.85
N LYS A 8 5.04 8.70 -29.79
CA LYS A 8 5.39 9.54 -28.64
C LYS A 8 6.23 8.78 -27.63
N LYS A 9 7.17 9.48 -26.97
CA LYS A 9 7.89 8.94 -25.81
C LYS A 9 6.91 8.84 -24.64
N LEU A 10 6.89 7.66 -23.97
CA LEU A 10 6.08 7.48 -22.76
C LEU A 10 6.73 8.22 -21.58
N VAL A 11 5.96 9.07 -20.95
CA VAL A 11 6.22 9.63 -19.60
C VAL A 11 5.21 9.00 -18.64
N TYR A 12 5.71 8.14 -17.73
CA TYR A 12 4.86 7.35 -16.85
C TYR A 12 4.74 8.02 -15.49
N LEU A 13 3.58 8.61 -15.21
CA LEU A 13 3.24 9.35 -14.00
C LEU A 13 2.07 8.70 -13.22
N ASP A 14 1.90 7.36 -13.32
CA ASP A 14 0.88 6.61 -12.58
C ASP A 14 1.50 5.60 -11.58
N ASN A 15 2.58 6.02 -10.91
CA ASN A 15 3.35 5.16 -10.02
C ASN A 15 2.61 4.75 -8.73
N ALA A 16 1.69 5.58 -8.24
CA ALA A 16 0.83 5.24 -7.11
C ALA A 16 -0.15 4.08 -7.42
N ALA A 17 -0.36 3.75 -8.70
CA ALA A 17 -1.09 2.55 -9.11
C ALA A 17 -0.18 1.32 -9.18
N THR A 18 0.97 1.43 -9.84
CA THR A 18 2.03 0.41 -9.90
C THR A 18 3.33 1.06 -10.41
N SER A 19 4.47 0.73 -9.83
CA SER A 19 5.77 1.20 -10.32
C SER A 19 6.30 0.30 -11.46
N GLN A 20 7.20 0.83 -12.32
CA GLN A 20 7.95 0.01 -13.29
C GLN A 20 9.03 -0.81 -12.56
N LYS A 21 9.46 -1.92 -13.17
CA LYS A 21 10.34 -2.90 -12.52
C LYS A 21 11.79 -2.72 -12.99
N PRO A 22 12.77 -2.70 -12.06
CA PRO A 22 14.19 -2.76 -12.40
C PRO A 22 14.54 -4.07 -13.09
N LEU A 23 15.56 -4.08 -13.94
CA LEU A 23 16.05 -5.29 -14.58
C LEU A 23 16.45 -6.37 -13.56
N SER A 24 17.07 -5.97 -12.45
CA SER A 24 17.45 -6.89 -11.37
C SER A 24 16.27 -7.69 -10.82
N VAL A 25 15.08 -7.07 -10.70
CA VAL A 25 13.86 -7.74 -10.26
C VAL A 25 13.34 -8.70 -11.32
N LEU A 26 13.35 -8.29 -12.60
CA LEU A 26 12.95 -9.15 -13.72
C LEU A 26 13.89 -10.34 -13.87
N ASP A 27 15.19 -10.13 -13.72
CA ASP A 27 16.20 -11.17 -13.76
C ASP A 27 16.08 -12.13 -12.57
N SER A 28 15.78 -11.63 -11.37
CA SER A 28 15.52 -12.46 -10.19
C SER A 28 14.34 -13.40 -10.39
N SER A 29 13.24 -12.90 -10.98
CA SER A 29 12.07 -13.72 -11.35
C SER A 29 12.44 -14.80 -12.36
N ARG A 30 13.17 -14.43 -13.41
CA ARG A 30 13.65 -15.38 -14.43
C ARG A 30 14.57 -16.44 -13.82
N ASP A 31 15.56 -16.01 -13.04
CA ASP A 31 16.54 -16.90 -12.42
C ASP A 31 15.90 -17.94 -11.49
N TYR A 32 14.85 -17.56 -10.77
CA TYR A 32 14.09 -18.53 -9.97
C TYR A 32 13.56 -19.66 -10.84
N TYR A 33 12.83 -19.36 -11.93
CA TYR A 33 12.23 -20.38 -12.78
C TYR A 33 13.27 -21.21 -13.57
N GLU A 34 14.34 -20.58 -14.02
CA GLU A 34 15.37 -21.26 -14.81
C GLU A 34 16.31 -22.13 -13.96
N LYS A 35 16.59 -21.74 -12.70
CA LYS A 35 17.69 -22.33 -11.91
C LYS A 35 17.25 -23.13 -10.69
N ILE A 36 16.19 -22.69 -9.98
CA ILE A 36 15.82 -23.25 -8.68
C ILE A 36 14.31 -23.52 -8.52
N ASN A 37 13.54 -23.50 -9.61
CA ASN A 37 12.09 -23.71 -9.53
C ASN A 37 11.74 -25.05 -8.86
N SER A 38 11.19 -24.97 -7.67
CA SER A 38 10.73 -26.10 -6.88
C SER A 38 9.76 -25.64 -5.80
N ASN A 39 8.92 -26.55 -5.29
CA ASN A 39 8.15 -26.30 -4.09
C ASN A 39 9.09 -26.23 -2.87
N ILE A 40 8.66 -25.53 -1.82
CA ILE A 40 9.45 -25.19 -0.65
C ILE A 40 9.06 -26.03 0.60
N HIS A 41 9.90 -25.98 1.63
CA HIS A 41 9.79 -26.54 2.99
C HIS A 41 9.81 -28.08 3.08
N ARG A 42 9.08 -28.84 2.25
CA ARG A 42 8.90 -30.29 2.42
C ARG A 42 9.77 -31.16 1.50
N GLY A 43 10.39 -30.56 0.49
CA GLY A 43 11.25 -31.31 -0.42
C GLY A 43 12.64 -31.57 0.16
N VAL A 44 13.11 -32.82 0.07
CA VAL A 44 14.45 -33.23 0.56
C VAL A 44 15.54 -33.08 -0.50
N HIS A 45 15.18 -32.77 -1.75
CA HIS A 45 16.12 -32.63 -2.86
C HIS A 45 16.71 -31.19 -2.95
N LYS A 46 17.86 -31.07 -3.58
CA LYS A 46 18.65 -29.82 -3.65
C LYS A 46 17.89 -28.61 -4.17
N LEU A 47 17.02 -28.77 -5.18
CA LEU A 47 16.23 -27.65 -5.71
C LEU A 47 15.24 -27.13 -4.67
N SER A 48 14.54 -27.99 -3.96
CA SER A 48 13.63 -27.58 -2.89
C SER A 48 14.35 -26.87 -1.75
N GLN A 49 15.52 -27.38 -1.36
CA GLN A 49 16.34 -26.72 -0.33
C GLN A 49 16.81 -25.33 -0.79
N ALA A 50 17.25 -25.19 -2.05
CA ALA A 50 17.65 -23.91 -2.61
C ALA A 50 16.49 -22.91 -2.69
N ALA A 51 15.32 -23.35 -3.18
CA ALA A 51 14.13 -22.52 -3.25
C ALA A 51 13.64 -22.08 -1.85
N THR A 52 13.65 -23.01 -0.86
CA THR A 52 13.31 -22.72 0.54
C THR A 52 14.27 -21.67 1.11
N ALA A 53 15.58 -21.89 0.96
CA ALA A 53 16.58 -20.94 1.47
C ALA A 53 16.41 -19.54 0.85
N ALA A 54 16.16 -19.47 -0.46
CA ALA A 54 15.93 -18.18 -1.15
C ALA A 54 14.66 -17.47 -0.65
N HIS A 55 13.56 -18.22 -0.46
CA HIS A 55 12.29 -17.68 0.01
C HIS A 55 12.37 -17.17 1.47
N GLU A 56 13.00 -17.93 2.37
CA GLU A 56 13.17 -17.50 3.77
C GLU A 56 14.19 -16.36 3.88
N THR A 57 15.25 -16.34 3.07
CA THR A 57 16.16 -15.17 2.97
C THR A 57 15.42 -13.92 2.50
N ALA A 58 14.42 -14.09 1.64
CA ALA A 58 13.56 -12.97 1.21
C ALA A 58 12.75 -12.41 2.39
N ARG A 59 12.17 -13.27 3.23
CA ARG A 59 11.46 -12.90 4.45
C ARG A 59 12.38 -12.12 5.40
N ASP A 60 13.58 -12.63 5.67
CA ASP A 60 14.60 -11.96 6.49
C ASP A 60 14.98 -10.58 5.94
N THR A 61 15.09 -10.44 4.64
CA THR A 61 15.46 -9.18 3.97
C THR A 61 14.36 -8.13 4.17
N ILE A 62 13.11 -8.53 4.04
CA ILE A 62 11.95 -7.66 4.24
C ILE A 62 11.82 -7.27 5.72
N ALA A 63 11.97 -8.22 6.64
CA ALA A 63 11.94 -7.98 8.08
C ALA A 63 12.98 -6.93 8.50
N ARG A 64 14.21 -7.08 8.02
CA ARG A 64 15.30 -6.11 8.29
C ARG A 64 15.03 -4.74 7.70
N HIS A 65 14.48 -4.66 6.48
CA HIS A 65 14.17 -3.38 5.83
C HIS A 65 13.12 -2.58 6.61
N LEU A 66 12.14 -3.27 7.19
CA LEU A 66 11.05 -2.66 7.96
C LEU A 66 11.36 -2.53 9.45
N ASN A 67 12.54 -2.95 9.89
CA ASN A 67 12.92 -3.04 11.30
C ASN A 67 11.92 -3.86 12.15
N ALA A 68 11.41 -4.99 11.61
CA ALA A 68 10.62 -5.95 12.37
C ALA A 68 11.50 -6.67 13.41
N THR A 69 10.92 -7.07 14.53
CA THR A 69 11.66 -7.71 15.64
C THR A 69 12.19 -9.09 15.24
N ARG A 70 11.42 -9.81 14.42
CA ARG A 70 11.76 -11.14 13.94
C ARG A 70 11.12 -11.43 12.57
N PRO A 71 11.71 -12.33 11.75
CA PRO A 71 11.16 -12.68 10.45
C PRO A 71 9.75 -13.29 10.50
N GLU A 72 9.40 -13.98 11.56
CA GLU A 72 8.10 -14.64 11.74
C GLU A 72 6.92 -13.66 11.85
N GLU A 73 7.20 -12.37 12.00
CA GLU A 73 6.22 -11.27 11.93
C GLU A 73 5.86 -10.87 10.50
N ILE A 74 6.58 -11.41 9.50
CA ILE A 74 6.38 -11.14 8.07
C ILE A 74 5.60 -12.29 7.44
N ILE A 75 4.40 -12.00 6.95
CA ILE A 75 3.54 -12.96 6.27
C ILE A 75 3.44 -12.56 4.81
N PHE A 76 3.74 -13.46 3.89
CA PHE A 76 3.52 -13.24 2.48
C PHE A 76 2.03 -13.35 2.12
N THR A 77 1.53 -12.36 1.42
CA THR A 77 0.16 -12.28 0.92
C THR A 77 0.17 -11.95 -0.56
N SER A 78 -1.00 -11.85 -1.21
CA SER A 78 -1.06 -11.39 -2.61
C SER A 78 -1.05 -9.85 -2.75
N GLY A 79 -1.07 -9.11 -1.64
CA GLY A 79 -1.03 -7.64 -1.60
C GLY A 79 -1.77 -7.07 -0.40
N THR A 80 -1.79 -5.74 -0.27
CA THR A 80 -2.42 -5.02 0.84
C THR A 80 -3.88 -5.41 1.04
N THR A 81 -4.66 -5.54 -0.04
CA THR A 81 -6.07 -5.95 0.05
C THR A 81 -6.22 -7.34 0.69
N ASP A 82 -5.36 -8.29 0.31
CA ASP A 82 -5.34 -9.64 0.86
C ASP A 82 -4.97 -9.61 2.35
N SER A 83 -3.97 -8.81 2.71
CA SER A 83 -3.51 -8.60 4.09
C SER A 83 -4.62 -8.05 5.00
N ILE A 84 -5.36 -7.04 4.53
CA ILE A 84 -6.49 -6.46 5.29
C ILE A 84 -7.61 -7.50 5.47
N ASN A 85 -7.96 -8.22 4.40
CA ASN A 85 -8.97 -9.29 4.50
C ASN A 85 -8.53 -10.44 5.41
N LEU A 86 -7.24 -10.79 5.43
CA LEU A 86 -6.67 -11.76 6.36
C LEU A 86 -6.95 -11.32 7.81
N VAL A 87 -6.55 -10.09 8.16
CA VAL A 87 -6.72 -9.56 9.53
C VAL A 87 -8.21 -9.43 9.88
N ALA A 88 -9.03 -8.89 8.98
CA ALA A 88 -10.48 -8.77 9.19
C ALA A 88 -11.15 -10.14 9.40
N SER A 89 -10.73 -11.16 8.62
CA SER A 89 -11.24 -12.54 8.77
C SER A 89 -10.77 -13.18 10.07
N ALA A 90 -9.49 -13.02 10.45
CA ALA A 90 -8.93 -13.61 11.67
C ALA A 90 -9.54 -12.96 12.92
N LEU A 91 -9.59 -11.62 12.98
CA LEU A 91 -10.23 -10.88 14.07
C LEU A 91 -11.72 -11.25 14.19
N GLY A 92 -12.43 -11.34 13.08
CA GLY A 92 -13.85 -11.69 13.08
C GLY A 92 -14.18 -13.12 13.49
N ARG A 93 -13.16 -13.98 13.72
CA ARG A 93 -13.28 -15.35 14.25
C ARG A 93 -12.58 -15.53 15.58
N SER A 94 -12.01 -14.46 16.12
CA SER A 94 -11.39 -14.42 17.45
C SER A 94 -12.37 -13.87 18.48
N ASP A 95 -11.97 -13.92 19.75
CA ASP A 95 -12.70 -13.28 20.85
C ASP A 95 -12.32 -11.80 21.07
N LEU A 96 -11.44 -11.25 20.20
CA LEU A 96 -10.93 -9.88 20.28
C LEU A 96 -11.94 -8.82 19.80
N LEU A 97 -12.97 -9.23 19.04
CA LEU A 97 -14.03 -8.35 18.55
C LEU A 97 -15.42 -8.91 18.86
N LYS A 98 -16.29 -8.07 19.44
CA LYS A 98 -17.65 -8.44 19.85
C LYS A 98 -18.70 -7.42 19.40
N ALA A 99 -19.95 -7.85 19.33
CA ALA A 99 -21.07 -6.96 19.02
C ALA A 99 -21.13 -5.76 19.99
N GLY A 100 -21.43 -4.57 19.47
CA GLY A 100 -21.50 -3.32 20.23
C GLY A 100 -20.15 -2.62 20.44
N GLU A 101 -19.05 -3.21 20.00
CA GLU A 101 -17.74 -2.58 19.96
C GLU A 101 -17.57 -1.69 18.72
N GLU A 102 -16.41 -1.06 18.58
CA GLU A 102 -16.16 -0.03 17.58
C GLU A 102 -14.86 -0.28 16.80
N ILE A 103 -14.91 -0.02 15.49
CA ILE A 103 -13.75 0.09 14.62
C ILE A 103 -13.68 1.53 14.11
N ILE A 104 -12.49 2.12 14.12
CA ILE A 104 -12.24 3.46 13.57
C ILE A 104 -11.39 3.33 12.31
N ILE A 105 -11.83 3.96 11.21
CA ILE A 105 -11.03 4.15 10.00
C ILE A 105 -10.96 5.63 9.64
N SER A 106 -10.08 6.02 8.72
CA SER A 106 -10.04 7.42 8.26
C SER A 106 -10.89 7.67 7.02
N GLY A 107 -11.25 8.93 6.78
CA GLY A 107 -11.89 9.38 5.54
C GLY A 107 -10.95 9.41 4.32
N LEU A 108 -9.63 9.15 4.52
CA LEU A 108 -8.61 9.09 3.46
C LEU A 108 -8.40 7.67 2.89
N GLU A 109 -9.17 6.68 3.35
CA GLU A 109 -8.85 5.27 3.07
C GLU A 109 -9.12 4.88 1.61
N HIS A 110 -8.21 4.04 1.09
CA HIS A 110 -8.47 3.24 -0.10
C HIS A 110 -9.61 2.25 0.18
N HIS A 111 -10.40 1.87 -0.84
CA HIS A 111 -11.49 0.91 -0.69
C HIS A 111 -11.06 -0.42 -0.02
N SER A 112 -9.82 -0.87 -0.24
CA SER A 112 -9.28 -2.07 0.44
C SER A 112 -9.17 -1.93 1.94
N ASN A 113 -9.05 -0.70 2.47
CA ASN A 113 -9.02 -0.43 3.92
C ASN A 113 -10.34 0.18 4.44
N THR A 114 -11.40 0.08 3.67
CA THR A 114 -12.76 0.46 4.05
C THR A 114 -13.71 -0.74 4.00
N VAL A 115 -13.81 -1.38 2.84
CA VAL A 115 -14.83 -2.40 2.56
C VAL A 115 -14.71 -3.64 3.46
N PRO A 116 -13.51 -4.22 3.72
CA PRO A 116 -13.41 -5.36 4.62
C PRO A 116 -13.89 -5.07 6.05
N TRP A 117 -13.64 -3.84 6.53
CA TRP A 117 -14.11 -3.41 7.85
C TRP A 117 -15.62 -3.19 7.88
N GLN A 118 -16.22 -2.63 6.82
CA GLN A 118 -17.67 -2.53 6.68
C GLN A 118 -18.34 -3.90 6.73
N MET A 119 -17.82 -4.86 5.93
CA MET A 119 -18.32 -6.24 5.92
C MET A 119 -18.18 -6.92 7.28
N LEU A 120 -17.09 -6.69 8.00
CA LEU A 120 -16.86 -7.22 9.34
C LEU A 120 -17.85 -6.61 10.35
N CYS A 121 -18.00 -5.28 10.32
CA CYS A 121 -18.92 -4.55 11.19
C CYS A 121 -20.39 -5.01 11.01
N GLU A 122 -20.82 -5.14 9.75
CA GLU A 122 -22.18 -5.62 9.42
C GLU A 122 -22.40 -7.03 9.96
N ARG A 123 -21.42 -7.94 9.77
CA ARG A 123 -21.53 -9.34 10.22
C ARG A 123 -21.57 -9.48 11.74
N LEU A 124 -20.84 -8.68 12.49
CA LEU A 124 -20.68 -8.82 13.93
C LEU A 124 -21.52 -7.83 14.77
N GLY A 125 -22.21 -6.87 14.13
CA GLY A 125 -22.92 -5.81 14.87
C GLY A 125 -21.97 -4.82 15.56
N ILE A 126 -20.86 -4.49 14.89
CA ILE A 126 -19.83 -3.54 15.33
C ILE A 126 -20.12 -2.17 14.68
N THR A 127 -19.84 -1.09 15.39
CA THR A 127 -19.99 0.27 14.86
C THR A 127 -18.71 0.71 14.14
N LEU A 128 -18.84 1.14 12.88
CA LEU A 128 -17.75 1.76 12.14
C LEU A 128 -17.79 3.28 12.35
N LYS A 129 -16.70 3.86 12.86
CA LYS A 129 -16.50 5.31 13.02
C LYS A 129 -15.47 5.81 12.03
N ILE A 130 -15.60 7.07 11.61
CA ILE A 130 -14.75 7.67 10.59
C ILE A 130 -14.03 8.91 11.15
N ILE A 131 -12.70 8.95 11.04
CA ILE A 131 -11.92 10.17 11.30
C ILE A 131 -12.17 11.13 10.14
N PRO A 132 -12.67 12.35 10.39
CA PRO A 132 -12.94 13.31 9.32
C PRO A 132 -11.68 13.77 8.60
N VAL A 133 -11.85 14.22 7.35
CA VAL A 133 -10.81 14.88 6.56
C VAL A 133 -11.08 16.38 6.55
N LEU A 134 -10.08 17.18 6.89
CA LEU A 134 -10.10 18.64 6.85
C LEU A 134 -10.06 19.15 5.41
N ASP A 135 -10.31 20.44 5.20
CA ASP A 135 -10.36 21.05 3.85
C ASP A 135 -8.98 21.06 3.16
N ASP A 136 -7.90 21.01 3.94
CA ASP A 136 -6.53 20.88 3.42
C ASP A 136 -6.15 19.44 3.05
N GLY A 137 -7.06 18.47 3.25
CA GLY A 137 -6.82 17.06 2.95
C GLY A 137 -6.04 16.30 4.03
N THR A 138 -5.88 16.86 5.24
CA THR A 138 -5.31 16.17 6.41
C THR A 138 -6.41 15.55 7.27
N LEU A 139 -6.05 14.65 8.21
CA LEU A 139 -6.99 14.08 9.18
C LEU A 139 -7.22 15.03 10.35
N ASP A 140 -8.48 15.10 10.80
CA ASP A 140 -8.85 15.78 12.05
C ASP A 140 -8.46 14.90 13.25
N LEU A 141 -7.25 15.10 13.77
CA LEU A 141 -6.74 14.34 14.91
C LEU A 141 -7.40 14.74 16.23
N GLU A 142 -7.98 15.93 16.35
CA GLU A 142 -8.73 16.33 17.54
C GLU A 142 -10.05 15.54 17.63
N ILE A 143 -10.74 15.41 16.52
CA ILE A 143 -11.92 14.53 16.44
C ILE A 143 -11.54 13.06 16.60
N PHE A 144 -10.40 12.62 16.04
CA PHE A 144 -9.92 11.26 16.29
C PHE A 144 -9.78 10.95 17.77
N ASP A 145 -9.13 11.83 18.54
CA ASP A 145 -8.93 11.63 19.97
C ASP A 145 -10.28 11.58 20.74
N GLN A 146 -11.30 12.32 20.28
CA GLN A 146 -12.66 12.28 20.83
C GLN A 146 -13.46 11.02 20.44
N LEU A 147 -13.16 10.42 19.30
CA LEU A 147 -13.83 9.19 18.83
C LEU A 147 -13.39 7.96 19.61
N LEU A 148 -12.18 7.99 20.21
CA LEU A 148 -11.64 6.88 20.98
C LEU A 148 -12.46 6.64 22.28
N SER A 149 -12.72 5.38 22.56
CA SER A 149 -13.43 4.94 23.77
C SER A 149 -12.98 3.54 24.18
N GLU A 150 -13.38 3.06 25.34
CA GLU A 150 -13.16 1.67 25.79
C GLU A 150 -13.78 0.63 24.84
N LYS A 151 -14.78 1.03 24.03
CA LYS A 151 -15.41 0.20 23.00
C LYS A 151 -14.57 0.10 21.74
N THR A 152 -13.62 1.01 21.51
CA THR A 152 -12.75 0.99 20.33
C THR A 152 -11.80 -0.19 20.44
N LYS A 153 -11.84 -1.12 19.48
CA LYS A 153 -10.98 -2.32 19.44
C LYS A 153 -10.00 -2.35 18.30
N LEU A 154 -10.26 -1.57 17.25
CA LEU A 154 -9.36 -1.45 16.11
C LEU A 154 -9.38 -0.02 15.57
N VAL A 155 -8.20 0.49 15.26
CA VAL A 155 -8.00 1.70 14.45
C VAL A 155 -7.25 1.29 13.18
N SER A 156 -7.85 1.49 12.00
CA SER A 156 -7.23 1.14 10.72
C SER A 156 -7.11 2.35 9.82
N VAL A 157 -5.86 2.75 9.51
CA VAL A 157 -5.58 3.98 8.75
C VAL A 157 -4.48 3.76 7.72
N ASN A 158 -4.50 4.52 6.62
CA ASN A 158 -3.36 4.56 5.71
C ASN A 158 -2.24 5.44 6.26
N HIS A 159 -1.00 5.07 5.96
CA HIS A 159 0.17 5.87 6.32
C HIS A 159 0.33 7.06 5.37
N VAL A 160 0.08 6.83 4.07
CA VAL A 160 0.06 7.87 3.03
C VAL A 160 -1.17 7.68 2.15
N SER A 161 -1.92 8.75 1.91
CA SER A 161 -3.07 8.73 1.02
C SER A 161 -2.65 8.50 -0.43
N ASN A 162 -3.22 7.47 -1.05
CA ASN A 162 -2.99 7.19 -2.48
C ASN A 162 -3.64 8.24 -3.40
N ALA A 163 -4.61 8.99 -2.91
CA ALA A 163 -5.29 10.04 -3.67
C ALA A 163 -4.56 11.39 -3.56
N PHE A 164 -4.23 11.83 -2.35
CA PHE A 164 -3.76 13.18 -2.09
C PHE A 164 -2.28 13.28 -1.71
N GLY A 165 -1.64 12.13 -1.42
CA GLY A 165 -0.25 12.12 -0.94
C GLY A 165 -0.11 12.60 0.51
N THR A 166 -1.20 12.81 1.23
CA THR A 166 -1.21 13.19 2.65
C THR A 166 -0.49 12.14 3.49
N VAL A 167 0.47 12.55 4.31
CA VAL A 167 1.17 11.71 5.29
C VAL A 167 0.46 11.81 6.63
N ASN A 168 -0.05 10.70 7.15
CA ASN A 168 -0.73 10.66 8.42
C ASN A 168 0.24 10.45 9.58
N ASN A 169 -0.04 11.07 10.73
CA ASN A 169 0.76 10.93 11.95
C ASN A 169 0.46 9.58 12.64
N ILE A 170 1.04 8.50 12.09
CA ILE A 170 0.81 7.12 12.58
C ILE A 170 1.28 6.96 14.02
N THR A 171 2.37 7.58 14.40
CA THR A 171 2.89 7.51 15.78
C THR A 171 1.88 8.05 16.79
N HIS A 172 1.23 9.19 16.49
CA HIS A 172 0.15 9.72 17.34
C HIS A 172 -1.03 8.76 17.38
N ILE A 173 -1.50 8.30 16.21
CA ILE A 173 -2.68 7.42 16.09
C ILE A 173 -2.45 6.11 16.87
N CYS A 174 -1.31 5.45 16.69
CA CYS A 174 -0.97 4.22 17.40
C CYS A 174 -0.88 4.46 18.92
N SER A 175 -0.22 5.56 19.33
CA SER A 175 -0.09 5.90 20.74
C SER A 175 -1.45 6.14 21.42
N GLN A 176 -2.37 6.84 20.77
CA GLN A 176 -3.71 7.10 21.34
C GLN A 176 -4.58 5.84 21.34
N ALA A 177 -4.57 5.05 20.26
CA ALA A 177 -5.28 3.77 20.19
C ALA A 177 -4.84 2.81 21.33
N LYS A 178 -3.54 2.73 21.58
CA LYS A 178 -2.97 1.89 22.65
C LYS A 178 -3.46 2.28 24.04
N LYS A 179 -3.73 3.58 24.31
CA LYS A 179 -4.24 4.05 25.61
C LYS A 179 -5.62 3.48 25.96
N VAL A 180 -6.44 3.18 24.96
CA VAL A 180 -7.76 2.58 25.12
C VAL A 180 -7.78 1.07 24.89
N GLY A 181 -6.62 0.46 24.67
CA GLY A 181 -6.47 -0.97 24.39
C GLY A 181 -6.93 -1.39 22.99
N ALA A 182 -6.99 -0.46 22.06
CA ALA A 182 -7.34 -0.75 20.66
C ALA A 182 -6.13 -1.21 19.87
N LEU A 183 -6.32 -2.23 19.02
CA LEU A 183 -5.34 -2.66 18.03
C LEU A 183 -5.22 -1.63 16.91
N THR A 184 -4.08 -1.64 16.21
CA THR A 184 -3.81 -0.74 15.10
C THR A 184 -3.44 -1.51 13.84
N PHE A 185 -4.07 -1.13 12.72
CA PHE A 185 -3.72 -1.60 11.39
C PHE A 185 -3.29 -0.40 10.53
N VAL A 186 -2.13 -0.47 9.90
CA VAL A 186 -1.60 0.59 9.04
C VAL A 186 -1.48 0.09 7.60
N ASP A 187 -2.21 0.73 6.68
CA ASP A 187 -2.02 0.53 5.24
C ASP A 187 -0.80 1.33 4.76
N GLY A 188 0.30 0.63 4.56
CA GLY A 188 1.59 1.17 4.12
C GLY A 188 1.82 1.13 2.62
N ALA A 189 0.79 0.86 1.81
CA ALA A 189 0.93 0.67 0.37
C ALA A 189 1.56 1.86 -0.38
N GLN A 190 1.39 3.06 0.15
CA GLN A 190 1.96 4.30 -0.42
C GLN A 190 3.10 4.91 0.42
N SER A 191 3.49 4.30 1.53
CA SER A 191 4.61 4.80 2.34
C SER A 191 5.91 4.04 2.06
N VAL A 192 5.84 2.70 2.00
CA VAL A 192 7.02 1.83 1.78
C VAL A 192 7.81 2.18 0.50
N PRO A 193 7.18 2.61 -0.63
CA PRO A 193 7.94 3.03 -1.79
C PRO A 193 8.71 4.35 -1.62
N HIS A 194 8.31 5.22 -0.69
CA HIS A 194 8.68 6.62 -0.69
C HIS A 194 9.58 7.05 0.47
N PHE A 195 9.53 6.35 1.61
CA PHE A 195 10.38 6.65 2.77
C PHE A 195 10.60 5.44 3.68
N SER A 196 11.56 5.56 4.59
CA SER A 196 11.89 4.50 5.55
C SER A 196 10.74 4.28 6.54
N VAL A 197 10.33 3.02 6.68
CA VAL A 197 9.35 2.57 7.67
C VAL A 197 10.06 1.81 8.75
N ASP A 198 9.90 2.24 10.00
CA ASP A 198 10.42 1.58 11.19
C ASP A 198 9.24 1.08 12.04
N LEU A 199 8.97 -0.22 11.97
CA LEU A 199 7.82 -0.82 12.65
C LEU A 199 7.94 -0.79 14.18
N GLN A 200 9.16 -0.84 14.72
CA GLN A 200 9.38 -0.73 16.16
C GLN A 200 9.09 0.69 16.67
N LEU A 201 9.48 1.71 15.88
CA LEU A 201 9.20 3.10 16.20
C LEU A 201 7.71 3.45 16.07
N LEU A 202 7.03 2.91 15.05
CA LEU A 202 5.59 3.12 14.85
C LEU A 202 4.74 2.43 15.91
N ASP A 203 5.23 1.32 16.46
CA ASP A 203 4.57 0.45 17.46
C ASP A 203 3.12 0.07 17.06
N CYS A 204 2.87 -0.09 15.75
CA CYS A 204 1.61 -0.60 15.23
C CYS A 204 1.51 -2.11 15.39
N ASP A 205 0.29 -2.66 15.46
CA ASP A 205 0.07 -4.09 15.63
C ASP A 205 0.09 -4.83 14.30
N PHE A 206 -0.39 -4.17 13.24
CA PHE A 206 -0.36 -4.66 11.86
C PHE A 206 0.10 -3.57 10.90
N TYR A 207 0.84 -3.97 9.87
CA TYR A 207 1.27 -3.11 8.79
C TYR A 207 1.26 -3.88 7.47
N ALA A 208 0.71 -3.32 6.39
CA ALA A 208 0.61 -4.04 5.12
C ALA A 208 1.00 -3.19 3.92
N PHE A 209 1.59 -3.83 2.92
CA PHE A 209 1.89 -3.19 1.64
C PHE A 209 1.87 -4.17 0.48
N SER A 210 1.88 -3.64 -0.76
CA SER A 210 1.88 -4.41 -1.99
C SER A 210 3.22 -4.28 -2.72
N GLY A 211 3.79 -5.40 -3.14
CA GLY A 211 5.11 -5.45 -3.79
C GLY A 211 5.15 -4.66 -5.10
N HIS A 212 4.07 -4.67 -5.89
CA HIS A 212 4.03 -4.00 -7.19
C HIS A 212 4.14 -2.46 -7.13
N LYS A 213 4.04 -1.84 -5.96
CA LYS A 213 4.23 -0.40 -5.76
C LYS A 213 5.66 -0.06 -5.35
N VAL A 214 6.39 -1.00 -4.75
CA VAL A 214 7.78 -0.86 -4.31
C VAL A 214 8.75 -1.57 -5.26
N TYR A 215 8.55 -1.37 -6.57
CA TYR A 215 9.37 -1.93 -7.66
C TYR A 215 9.34 -3.46 -7.79
N GLY A 216 8.61 -4.18 -6.93
CA GLY A 216 8.45 -5.63 -6.93
C GLY A 216 7.37 -6.13 -7.89
N PRO A 217 7.17 -7.45 -8.01
CA PRO A 217 6.16 -8.03 -8.89
C PRO A 217 4.73 -7.79 -8.39
N THR A 218 3.76 -8.01 -9.28
CA THR A 218 2.33 -8.12 -8.92
C THR A 218 2.05 -9.45 -8.23
N GLY A 219 0.93 -9.57 -7.51
CA GLY A 219 0.51 -10.82 -6.89
C GLY A 219 1.35 -11.25 -5.69
N VAL A 220 2.13 -10.32 -5.12
CA VAL A 220 2.84 -10.48 -3.85
C VAL A 220 2.71 -9.20 -3.03
N GLY A 221 2.55 -9.37 -1.74
CA GLY A 221 2.57 -8.32 -0.73
C GLY A 221 2.98 -8.88 0.61
N VAL A 222 2.95 -8.04 1.61
CA VAL A 222 3.37 -8.38 2.96
C VAL A 222 2.35 -7.86 3.95
N LEU A 223 2.06 -8.70 4.94
CA LEU A 223 1.48 -8.33 6.21
C LEU A 223 2.56 -8.49 7.28
N PHE A 224 2.88 -7.43 7.97
CA PHE A 224 3.51 -7.49 9.29
C PHE A 224 2.44 -7.61 10.36
N GLY A 225 2.67 -8.44 11.36
CA GLY A 225 1.88 -8.48 12.59
C GLY A 225 2.77 -8.80 13.78
N LYS A 226 2.51 -8.18 14.94
CA LYS A 226 3.24 -8.50 16.17
C LYS A 226 3.11 -10.00 16.48
N TYR A 227 4.22 -10.66 16.76
CA TYR A 227 4.29 -12.12 16.87
C TYR A 227 3.28 -12.72 17.86
N ASP A 228 3.19 -12.14 19.05
CA ASP A 228 2.30 -12.66 20.10
C ASP A 228 0.82 -12.55 19.68
N LEU A 229 0.45 -11.44 19.01
CA LEU A 229 -0.87 -11.27 18.46
C LEU A 229 -1.17 -12.25 17.31
N LEU A 230 -0.19 -12.51 16.44
CA LEU A 230 -0.31 -13.53 15.40
C LEU A 230 -0.47 -14.95 15.99
N CYS A 231 0.16 -15.24 17.12
CA CYS A 231 -0.02 -16.52 17.84
C CYS A 231 -1.45 -16.68 18.37
N GLU A 232 -2.05 -15.59 18.87
CA GLU A 232 -3.42 -15.58 19.41
C GLU A 232 -4.49 -15.70 18.31
N LEU A 233 -4.28 -15.07 17.14
CA LEU A 233 -5.25 -15.05 16.07
C LEU A 233 -5.44 -16.44 15.44
N PRO A 234 -6.69 -16.83 15.09
CA PRO A 234 -6.96 -18.04 14.33
C PRO A 234 -6.50 -17.90 12.87
N PRO A 235 -6.20 -19.01 12.18
CA PRO A 235 -5.92 -18.95 10.75
C PRO A 235 -7.12 -18.45 9.96
N TRP A 236 -6.89 -17.74 8.88
CA TRP A 236 -7.97 -17.16 8.06
C TRP A 236 -8.38 -18.04 6.89
N ARG A 237 -7.47 -18.90 6.41
CA ARG A 237 -7.64 -19.79 5.27
C ARG A 237 -7.02 -21.13 5.58
N GLY A 238 -7.68 -22.22 5.22
CA GLY A 238 -7.21 -23.59 5.44
C GLY A 238 -6.54 -24.17 4.19
N GLY A 239 -5.59 -25.09 4.40
CA GLY A 239 -4.90 -25.81 3.33
C GLY A 239 -3.68 -26.56 3.85
N GLY A 240 -2.82 -26.99 2.95
CA GLY A 240 -1.50 -27.50 3.28
C GLY A 240 -0.60 -26.40 3.84
N GLU A 241 0.55 -26.73 4.34
CA GLU A 241 1.60 -25.89 4.92
C GLU A 241 1.24 -25.25 6.26
N MET A 242 0.03 -24.70 6.41
CA MET A 242 -0.44 -23.99 7.59
C MET A 242 -0.85 -24.90 8.75
N ILE A 243 -0.87 -26.21 8.56
CA ILE A 243 -1.28 -27.23 9.53
C ILE A 243 -0.06 -27.90 10.20
N LYS A 244 -0.21 -28.24 11.47
CA LYS A 244 0.74 -29.07 12.22
C LYS A 244 0.32 -30.54 12.17
N GLU A 245 -0.93 -30.83 12.47
CA GLU A 245 -1.51 -32.16 12.44
C GLU A 245 -2.96 -32.11 11.94
N VAL A 246 -3.37 -33.08 11.13
CA VAL A 246 -4.74 -33.22 10.62
C VAL A 246 -5.24 -34.63 10.85
N THR A 247 -6.39 -34.76 11.53
CA THR A 247 -7.21 -35.96 11.58
C THR A 247 -8.60 -35.64 11.02
N PHE A 248 -9.44 -36.65 10.87
CA PHE A 248 -10.83 -36.37 10.46
C PHE A 248 -11.62 -35.61 11.54
N GLU A 249 -11.22 -35.74 12.81
CA GLU A 249 -11.89 -35.13 13.96
C GLU A 249 -11.36 -33.73 14.30
N LYS A 250 -10.07 -33.47 14.04
CA LYS A 250 -9.42 -32.23 14.49
C LYS A 250 -8.20 -31.89 13.64
N THR A 251 -8.00 -30.57 13.47
CA THR A 251 -6.78 -29.98 12.91
C THR A 251 -6.09 -29.11 13.95
N THR A 252 -4.77 -29.20 14.03
CA THR A 252 -3.91 -28.24 14.73
C THR A 252 -3.08 -27.47 13.73
N TYR A 253 -2.69 -26.25 14.08
CA TYR A 253 -2.07 -25.28 13.17
C TYR A 253 -0.60 -25.05 13.48
N ASN A 254 0.16 -24.67 12.49
CA ASN A 254 1.54 -24.24 12.65
C ASN A 254 1.62 -22.88 13.37
N GLU A 255 2.83 -22.52 13.79
CA GLU A 255 3.15 -21.18 14.29
C GLU A 255 3.22 -20.15 13.14
N PRO A 256 3.11 -18.83 13.44
CA PRO A 256 3.44 -17.80 12.46
C PRO A 256 4.86 -17.95 11.89
N PRO A 257 5.10 -17.63 10.64
CA PRO A 257 4.16 -17.07 9.64
C PRO A 257 3.31 -18.15 8.96
N PHE A 258 3.70 -19.43 9.04
CA PHE A 258 3.11 -20.54 8.27
C PHE A 258 1.63 -20.73 8.55
N LYS A 259 1.16 -20.45 9.78
CA LYS A 259 -0.28 -20.47 10.13
C LYS A 259 -1.15 -19.65 9.16
N PHE A 260 -0.60 -18.61 8.55
CA PHE A 260 -1.32 -17.69 7.67
C PHE A 260 -1.00 -17.86 6.18
N GLU A 261 -0.04 -18.74 5.85
CA GLU A 261 0.42 -19.02 4.47
C GLU A 261 -0.06 -20.41 4.01
N ALA A 262 -1.35 -20.52 3.64
CA ALA A 262 -1.94 -21.78 3.25
C ALA A 262 -1.68 -22.13 1.78
N GLY A 263 -1.19 -23.34 1.51
CA GLY A 263 -0.89 -23.86 0.18
C GLY A 263 0.49 -23.41 -0.32
N THR A 264 0.82 -23.74 -1.58
CA THR A 264 2.09 -23.28 -2.19
C THR A 264 2.05 -21.76 -2.39
N PRO A 265 2.96 -20.99 -1.75
CA PRO A 265 2.95 -19.53 -1.87
C PRO A 265 3.49 -19.06 -3.23
N ASN A 266 3.41 -17.75 -3.48
CA ASN A 266 4.09 -17.11 -4.61
C ASN A 266 5.60 -17.00 -4.31
N ILE A 267 6.32 -18.13 -4.49
CA ILE A 267 7.74 -18.26 -4.12
C ILE A 267 8.59 -17.26 -4.90
N GLU A 268 8.43 -17.25 -6.22
CA GLU A 268 9.10 -16.31 -7.12
C GLU A 268 8.85 -14.85 -6.71
N GLY A 269 7.56 -14.51 -6.48
CA GLY A 269 7.19 -13.16 -6.09
C GLY A 269 7.83 -12.69 -4.79
N GLY A 270 7.95 -13.58 -3.78
CA GLY A 270 8.64 -13.29 -2.52
C GLY A 270 10.13 -12.99 -2.73
N ILE A 271 10.82 -13.82 -3.51
CA ILE A 271 12.25 -13.67 -3.83
C ILE A 271 12.49 -12.39 -4.62
N ALA A 272 11.68 -12.13 -5.65
CA ALA A 272 11.80 -10.92 -6.48
C ALA A 272 11.44 -9.65 -5.71
N LEU A 273 10.52 -9.72 -4.74
CA LEU A 273 10.22 -8.60 -3.84
C LEU A 273 11.43 -8.24 -2.96
N ALA A 274 12.12 -9.22 -2.40
CA ALA A 274 13.36 -8.96 -1.64
C ALA A 274 14.45 -8.33 -2.52
N THR A 275 14.53 -8.72 -3.79
CA THR A 275 15.43 -8.08 -4.78
C THR A 275 15.02 -6.62 -5.02
N ALA A 276 13.72 -6.31 -5.03
CA ALA A 276 13.23 -4.92 -5.11
C ALA A 276 13.65 -4.09 -3.87
N PHE A 277 13.59 -4.65 -2.67
CA PHE A 277 14.11 -3.98 -1.47
C PHE A 277 15.62 -3.78 -1.50
N SER A 278 16.37 -4.76 -2.02
CA SER A 278 17.82 -4.62 -2.23
C SER A 278 18.13 -3.48 -3.23
N TYR A 279 17.32 -3.33 -4.28
CA TYR A 279 17.42 -2.22 -5.22
C TYR A 279 17.15 -0.87 -4.54
N VAL A 280 16.07 -0.76 -3.74
CA VAL A 280 15.73 0.45 -2.97
C VAL A 280 16.86 0.81 -1.98
N ASN A 281 17.38 -0.18 -1.26
CA ASN A 281 18.49 0.02 -0.32
C ASN A 281 19.77 0.51 -1.01
N ASN A 282 20.07 -0.02 -2.20
CA ASN A 282 21.24 0.40 -2.98
C ASN A 282 21.11 1.82 -3.53
N LEU A 283 19.91 2.27 -3.88
CA LEU A 283 19.65 3.66 -4.24
C LEU A 283 19.67 4.59 -3.03
N GLY A 284 19.32 4.07 -1.85
CA GLY A 284 19.08 4.85 -0.64
C GLY A 284 17.67 5.42 -0.60
N ILE A 285 16.85 4.94 0.33
CA ILE A 285 15.44 5.39 0.46
C ILE A 285 15.34 6.89 0.73
N THR A 286 16.28 7.49 1.45
CA THR A 286 16.35 8.94 1.68
C THR A 286 16.61 9.71 0.39
N GLU A 287 17.44 9.19 -0.49
CA GLU A 287 17.72 9.81 -1.79
C GLU A 287 16.51 9.71 -2.72
N ILE A 288 15.78 8.58 -2.68
CA ILE A 288 14.50 8.43 -3.38
C ILE A 288 13.50 9.49 -2.89
N ALA A 289 13.30 9.59 -1.58
CA ALA A 289 12.40 10.57 -0.97
C ALA A 289 12.74 12.01 -1.36
N ASN A 290 14.03 12.38 -1.30
CA ASN A 290 14.52 13.71 -1.65
C ASN A 290 14.33 14.02 -3.15
N HIS A 291 14.55 13.02 -4.01
CA HIS A 291 14.35 13.15 -5.44
C HIS A 291 12.86 13.34 -5.78
N GLU A 292 11.98 12.47 -5.27
CA GLU A 292 10.54 12.56 -5.51
C GLU A 292 9.93 13.85 -4.95
N LYS A 293 10.40 14.32 -3.79
CA LYS A 293 9.99 15.62 -3.24
C LYS A 293 10.31 16.79 -4.18
N LYS A 294 11.48 16.75 -4.88
CA LYS A 294 11.81 17.76 -5.91
C LYS A 294 10.86 17.70 -7.10
N LEU A 295 10.49 16.49 -7.56
CA LEU A 295 9.56 16.30 -8.67
C LEU A 295 8.15 16.81 -8.31
N ILE A 296 7.65 16.45 -7.12
CA ILE A 296 6.33 16.90 -6.63
C ILE A 296 6.29 18.41 -6.48
N ARG A 297 7.31 18.99 -5.82
CA ARG A 297 7.41 20.45 -5.65
C ARG A 297 7.41 21.16 -7.00
N ARG A 298 8.24 20.71 -7.94
CA ARG A 298 8.29 21.32 -9.27
C ARG A 298 6.96 21.20 -10.02
N THR A 299 6.30 20.06 -9.91
CA THR A 299 4.95 19.86 -10.46
C THR A 299 3.95 20.83 -9.85
N ALA A 300 3.97 21.01 -8.52
CA ALA A 300 3.08 21.95 -7.83
C ALA A 300 3.33 23.40 -8.28
N GLU A 301 4.60 23.81 -8.46
CA GLU A 301 4.98 25.13 -9.00
C GLU A 301 4.40 25.33 -10.41
N ILE A 302 4.58 24.36 -11.31
CA ILE A 302 4.01 24.42 -12.67
C ILE A 302 2.48 24.51 -12.64
N LEU A 303 1.83 23.71 -11.79
CA LEU A 303 0.38 23.70 -11.67
C LEU A 303 -0.15 25.05 -11.12
N ALA A 304 0.56 25.68 -10.21
CA ALA A 304 0.18 26.98 -9.63
C ALA A 304 0.17 28.14 -10.65
N ASP A 305 0.88 28.01 -11.76
CA ASP A 305 0.86 29.02 -12.85
C ASP A 305 -0.44 29.00 -13.67
N PHE A 306 -1.23 27.93 -13.55
CA PHE A 306 -2.50 27.81 -14.25
C PHE A 306 -3.64 28.49 -13.49
N LYS A 307 -4.51 29.18 -14.22
CA LYS A 307 -5.77 29.72 -13.66
C LYS A 307 -6.83 28.62 -13.57
N ASN A 308 -7.76 28.78 -12.63
CA ASN A 308 -8.92 27.88 -12.47
C ASN A 308 -8.52 26.42 -12.19
N ILE A 309 -7.46 26.23 -11.41
CA ILE A 309 -7.02 24.92 -10.92
C ILE A 309 -7.34 24.79 -9.45
N THR A 310 -7.74 23.59 -9.04
CA THR A 310 -7.85 23.17 -7.64
C THR A 310 -6.86 22.05 -7.40
N LEU A 311 -5.93 22.24 -6.47
CA LEU A 311 -5.05 21.20 -5.96
C LEU A 311 -5.66 20.58 -4.70
N TYR A 312 -5.62 19.26 -4.59
CA TYR A 312 -6.15 18.52 -3.43
C TYR A 312 -5.01 17.96 -2.58
N GLY A 313 -5.19 18.06 -1.26
CA GLY A 313 -4.21 17.58 -0.28
C GLY A 313 -3.21 18.65 0.16
N PRO A 314 -2.41 18.37 1.21
CA PRO A 314 -1.49 19.33 1.84
C PRO A 314 -0.28 19.66 0.95
N ASP A 315 0.42 20.75 1.28
CA ASP A 315 1.59 21.20 0.50
C ASP A 315 2.79 20.25 0.63
N ASP A 316 2.95 19.58 1.77
CA ASP A 316 4.04 18.64 2.07
C ASP A 316 3.71 17.18 1.67
N ARG A 317 2.86 17.01 0.67
CA ARG A 317 2.45 15.71 0.11
C ARG A 317 3.61 14.86 -0.39
N ILE A 318 3.41 13.53 -0.43
CA ILE A 318 4.39 12.56 -0.88
C ILE A 318 3.79 11.65 -1.98
N GLY A 319 4.60 11.25 -2.94
CA GLY A 319 4.29 10.25 -3.96
C GLY A 319 3.32 10.70 -5.05
N ALA A 320 2.32 11.50 -4.73
CA ALA A 320 1.27 11.89 -5.68
C ALA A 320 0.77 13.32 -5.49
N ILE A 321 0.27 13.91 -6.58
CA ILE A 321 -0.43 15.20 -6.60
C ILE A 321 -1.73 15.05 -7.41
N SER A 322 -2.86 15.43 -6.81
CA SER A 322 -4.19 15.41 -7.42
C SER A 322 -4.71 16.81 -7.67
N PHE A 323 -5.35 17.00 -8.82
CA PHE A 323 -5.85 18.31 -9.23
C PHE A 323 -7.01 18.22 -10.21
N ASN A 324 -7.79 19.30 -10.33
CA ASN A 324 -8.82 19.50 -11.35
C ASN A 324 -8.74 20.92 -11.91
N PHE A 325 -9.33 21.11 -13.08
CA PHE A 325 -9.57 22.41 -13.69
C PHE A 325 -11.06 22.69 -13.76
N ASP A 326 -11.47 23.91 -13.41
CA ASP A 326 -12.87 24.32 -13.47
C ASP A 326 -13.42 24.19 -14.89
N GLY A 327 -14.58 23.54 -15.01
CA GLY A 327 -15.26 23.32 -16.28
C GLY A 327 -14.63 22.27 -17.20
N ILE A 328 -13.56 21.58 -16.78
CA ILE A 328 -12.92 20.51 -17.56
C ILE A 328 -13.02 19.19 -16.79
N HIS A 329 -13.60 18.18 -17.45
CA HIS A 329 -13.70 16.86 -16.82
C HIS A 329 -12.32 16.18 -16.79
N HIS A 330 -11.94 15.63 -15.63
CA HIS A 330 -10.64 14.99 -15.42
C HIS A 330 -10.33 13.88 -16.43
N TYR A 331 -11.36 13.15 -16.88
CA TYR A 331 -11.21 12.07 -17.87
C TYR A 331 -10.81 12.60 -19.24
N ASP A 332 -11.44 13.68 -19.71
CA ASP A 332 -11.15 14.28 -21.02
C ASP A 332 -9.72 14.81 -21.08
N LEU A 333 -9.31 15.52 -20.02
CA LEU A 333 -7.94 16.01 -19.90
C LEU A 333 -6.92 14.86 -19.84
N GLY A 334 -7.20 13.80 -19.07
CA GLY A 334 -6.34 12.61 -19.00
C GLY A 334 -6.22 11.89 -20.33
N THR A 335 -7.31 11.78 -21.10
CA THR A 335 -7.31 11.17 -22.44
C THR A 335 -6.45 11.94 -23.43
N LEU A 336 -6.52 13.28 -23.42
CA LEU A 336 -5.65 14.10 -24.28
C LEU A 336 -4.17 13.98 -23.89
N LEU A 337 -3.87 13.97 -22.59
CA LEU A 337 -2.49 13.80 -22.11
C LEU A 337 -1.94 12.43 -22.51
N ASP A 338 -2.74 11.35 -22.45
CA ASP A 338 -2.33 10.03 -22.92
C ASP A 338 -1.99 10.02 -24.42
N GLN A 339 -2.78 10.69 -25.27
CA GLN A 339 -2.47 10.88 -26.68
C GLN A 339 -1.15 11.64 -26.92
N MET A 340 -0.75 12.48 -25.98
CA MET A 340 0.53 13.19 -26.00
C MET A 340 1.70 12.38 -25.40
N GLY A 341 1.44 11.21 -24.83
CA GLY A 341 2.45 10.30 -24.27
C GLY A 341 2.57 10.34 -22.76
N PHE A 342 1.66 11.00 -22.04
CA PHE A 342 1.69 11.12 -20.57
C PHE A 342 0.66 10.19 -19.94
N ALA A 343 1.12 9.15 -19.24
CA ALA A 343 0.27 8.23 -18.51
C ALA A 343 0.01 8.74 -17.09
N LEU A 344 -1.20 9.26 -16.86
CA LEU A 344 -1.71 9.68 -15.56
C LEU A 344 -2.94 8.85 -15.19
N ARG A 345 -3.36 8.96 -13.94
CA ARG A 345 -4.63 8.36 -13.50
C ARG A 345 -5.73 9.39 -13.37
N THR A 346 -6.94 8.99 -13.79
CA THR A 346 -8.16 9.77 -13.61
C THR A 346 -9.19 9.03 -12.80
N GLY A 347 -10.10 9.75 -12.13
CA GLY A 347 -11.24 9.20 -11.43
C GLY A 347 -11.10 9.24 -9.90
N HIS A 348 -11.80 8.35 -9.22
CA HIS A 348 -11.93 8.38 -7.75
C HIS A 348 -10.77 7.70 -6.99
N HIS A 349 -9.76 7.17 -7.66
CA HIS A 349 -8.55 6.52 -7.09
C HIS A 349 -8.85 5.45 -6.03
N CYS A 350 -9.99 4.75 -6.16
CA CYS A 350 -10.51 3.84 -5.12
C CYS A 350 -10.73 4.49 -3.74
N CYS A 351 -11.09 5.80 -3.73
CA CYS A 351 -11.37 6.60 -2.54
C CYS A 351 -12.68 7.40 -2.75
N GLN A 352 -13.77 6.74 -3.15
CA GLN A 352 -15.05 7.41 -3.45
C GLN A 352 -15.57 8.28 -2.29
N PRO A 353 -15.54 7.85 -1.00
CA PRO A 353 -15.97 8.69 0.10
C PRO A 353 -15.16 10.00 0.21
N LEU A 354 -13.85 9.95 -0.06
CA LEU A 354 -12.99 11.14 -0.08
C LEU A 354 -13.39 12.09 -1.23
N MET A 355 -13.64 11.57 -2.42
CA MET A 355 -14.11 12.41 -3.54
C MET A 355 -15.45 13.09 -3.23
N ALA A 356 -16.38 12.36 -2.61
CA ALA A 356 -17.66 12.89 -2.15
C ALA A 356 -17.49 14.01 -1.09
N ARG A 357 -16.54 13.86 -0.14
CA ARG A 357 -16.19 14.89 0.86
C ARG A 357 -15.76 16.20 0.21
N PHE A 358 -15.05 16.14 -0.92
CA PHE A 358 -14.59 17.32 -1.68
C PHE A 358 -15.56 17.74 -2.79
N GLY A 359 -16.73 17.11 -2.92
CA GLY A 359 -17.76 17.48 -3.89
C GLY A 359 -17.38 17.21 -5.33
N VAL A 360 -16.47 16.24 -5.60
CA VAL A 360 -15.99 15.89 -6.93
C VAL A 360 -16.23 14.43 -7.26
N THR A 361 -16.34 14.11 -8.55
CA THR A 361 -16.50 12.72 -9.03
C THR A 361 -15.16 12.00 -9.16
N GLY A 362 -14.07 12.75 -9.19
CA GLY A 362 -12.71 12.26 -9.33
C GLY A 362 -11.73 13.41 -9.60
N THR A 363 -10.46 13.06 -9.71
CA THR A 363 -9.37 14.00 -10.01
C THR A 363 -8.45 13.44 -11.08
N LEU A 364 -7.64 14.30 -11.70
CA LEU A 364 -6.41 13.90 -12.35
C LEU A 364 -5.33 13.73 -11.28
N ARG A 365 -4.54 12.66 -11.35
CA ARG A 365 -3.44 12.41 -10.42
C ARG A 365 -2.15 12.08 -11.17
N ALA A 366 -1.11 12.86 -10.92
CA ALA A 366 0.26 12.52 -11.27
C ALA A 366 0.95 11.88 -10.05
N SER A 367 1.74 10.83 -10.25
CA SER A 367 2.51 10.17 -9.20
C SER A 367 3.88 9.74 -9.70
N PHE A 368 4.87 9.89 -8.84
CA PHE A 368 6.28 9.81 -9.18
C PHE A 368 6.95 8.59 -8.53
N ALA A 369 8.10 8.21 -9.10
CA ALA A 369 8.99 7.18 -8.59
C ALA A 369 10.45 7.58 -8.88
N ALA A 370 11.40 6.85 -8.31
CA ALA A 370 12.84 7.13 -8.40
C ALA A 370 13.39 7.32 -9.83
N TYR A 371 12.72 6.79 -10.84
CA TYR A 371 13.18 6.88 -12.25
C TYR A 371 12.58 8.04 -13.04
N ASN A 372 11.64 8.80 -12.49
CA ASN A 372 11.11 9.99 -13.17
C ASN A 372 12.13 11.14 -13.11
N THR A 373 12.07 12.06 -14.06
CA THR A 373 13.04 13.16 -14.18
C THR A 373 12.37 14.53 -14.16
N LEU A 374 13.13 15.57 -13.85
CA LEU A 374 12.65 16.96 -13.93
C LEU A 374 12.24 17.35 -15.37
N GLU A 375 12.96 16.85 -16.38
CA GLU A 375 12.62 17.08 -17.79
C GLU A 375 11.23 16.48 -18.13
N GLU A 376 10.88 15.34 -17.55
CA GLU A 376 9.54 14.76 -17.70
C GLU A 376 8.47 15.64 -17.05
N VAL A 377 8.76 16.27 -15.91
CA VAL A 377 7.86 17.20 -15.21
C VAL A 377 7.68 18.49 -16.05
N GLU A 378 8.76 19.08 -16.60
CA GLU A 378 8.65 20.24 -17.48
C GLU A 378 7.84 19.92 -18.74
N SER A 379 8.15 18.80 -19.40
CA SER A 379 7.41 18.35 -20.59
C SER A 379 5.92 18.10 -20.28
N PHE A 380 5.60 17.62 -19.08
CA PHE A 380 4.22 17.47 -18.61
C PHE A 380 3.50 18.82 -18.52
N GLY A 381 4.15 19.85 -17.97
CA GLY A 381 3.60 21.20 -17.91
C GLY A 381 3.27 21.78 -19.31
N GLU A 382 4.16 21.60 -20.27
CA GLU A 382 3.92 22.01 -21.66
C GLU A 382 2.75 21.24 -22.32
N ALA A 383 2.69 19.93 -22.08
CA ALA A 383 1.60 19.10 -22.60
C ALA A 383 0.24 19.50 -21.99
N LEU A 384 0.23 19.77 -20.68
CA LEU A 384 -0.94 20.23 -19.96
C LEU A 384 -1.48 21.55 -20.53
N GLN A 385 -0.60 22.51 -20.79
CA GLN A 385 -0.98 23.78 -21.44
C GLN A 385 -1.61 23.55 -22.81
N LYS A 386 -1.04 22.69 -23.65
CA LYS A 386 -1.58 22.34 -24.97
C LYS A 386 -2.94 21.66 -24.87
N ALA A 387 -3.08 20.68 -23.96
CA ALA A 387 -4.34 19.97 -23.75
C ALA A 387 -5.46 20.91 -23.30
N LEU A 388 -5.18 21.85 -22.38
CA LEU A 388 -6.14 22.86 -21.93
C LEU A 388 -6.59 23.81 -23.03
N MET A 389 -5.70 24.17 -23.97
CA MET A 389 -6.10 24.99 -25.15
C MET A 389 -7.01 24.22 -26.11
N MET A 390 -6.93 22.88 -26.14
CA MET A 390 -7.79 22.05 -27.00
C MET A 390 -9.17 21.78 -26.39
N LEU A 391 -9.32 21.91 -25.06
CA LEU A 391 -10.57 21.67 -24.31
C LEU A 391 -11.38 22.98 -24.06
N ARG A 392 -10.82 24.12 -24.34
CA ARG A 392 -11.47 25.45 -24.28
C ARG A 392 -11.94 25.88 -25.64
#